data_da494419d029be95834a41276d5e2bcb
#
_entry.id   da494419d029be95834a41276d5e2bcb
#
_cell.length_a   1.000
_cell.length_b   1.000
_cell.length_c   1.000
_cell.angle_alpha   90.00
_cell.angle_beta   90.00
_cell.angle_gamma   90.00
#
_symmetry.space_group_name_H-M   'P 1'
#
loop_
_entity.id
_entity.type
_entity.pdbx_description
1 polymer ?
#
loop_
_entity_poly.entity_id
_entity_poly.type
_entity_poly.pdbx_seq_one_letter_code
_entity_poly.pdbx_strand_id
1 'polypeptide(L)'
;MKVSLSWLKDYIDIRMDAADLADALTMAGLEVESVSNRYAYLQTVVVGRVMEVRPHPNADKLTICRVDTGDRSDTVVCGAPNVSEGMLAPLAMPGTVFPDGSQLDQSVIRGEKSEGMLCSDVELGLGTDSSGIMALDSSLNVGDRLAQALGLEDTVFEFDLTPNRPDCLSVIGIAREIAAIQNTALKYPDYSLADKKNTISSLTSVRIEAPDHCPRYTARLVENIVLKPAPFWMQDRLLSVGLRPINNIVDITNYVLMETGQPLHAFDFDQLTQNRIVVKTAADGDKFVTLDQKERPLNHQMLMICDGEKPVAVGGVMGGLNSEIEDTSRRVLIESAYFNPVSIRKTSKTLGLATDASHRFERGVDPEGTVRAVNRAAKLMVELGEGTLIEGIIDEYPQPQTINRVSLSVERTHRLLGIHPDGNQIKGLLESIEFKVEKMIPEGEDQRLIVVPPSFRVDISRPEDLMEEVARLAGYNNIPTTFPAMPAEARPPARYLDLRNRLKGLMTGAGFTEAITYSFVAEAS
;
A
#
# COMPACT_ATOMS: atom_id res chain seq x y z
N MET A 1 2.45 -1.18 6.21
CA MET A 1 2.39 -1.11 4.73
C MET A 1 3.69 -1.66 4.15
N LYS A 2 3.61 -2.46 3.04
CA LYS A 2 4.83 -2.95 2.36
C LYS A 2 5.18 -2.08 1.18
N VAL A 3 6.48 -1.84 0.96
CA VAL A 3 6.99 -1.05 -0.17
C VAL A 3 8.27 -1.68 -0.71
N SER A 4 8.32 -1.89 -2.01
CA SER A 4 9.48 -2.44 -2.73
C SER A 4 10.50 -1.36 -3.04
N LEU A 5 11.77 -1.64 -2.80
CA LEU A 5 12.89 -0.74 -3.11
C LEU A 5 13.03 -0.55 -4.64
N SER A 6 12.81 -1.60 -5.42
CA SER A 6 12.85 -1.51 -6.89
C SER A 6 11.73 -0.63 -7.42
N TRP A 7 10.54 -0.67 -6.79
CA TRP A 7 9.42 0.21 -7.16
C TRP A 7 9.67 1.68 -6.78
N LEU A 8 10.26 1.94 -5.61
CA LEU A 8 10.66 3.29 -5.19
C LEU A 8 11.64 3.93 -6.19
N LYS A 9 12.57 3.15 -6.75
CA LYS A 9 13.56 3.64 -7.73
C LYS A 9 12.97 4.16 -9.04
N ASP A 10 11.70 3.89 -9.35
CA ASP A 10 11.03 4.52 -10.48
C ASP A 10 10.79 6.02 -10.25
N TYR A 11 10.64 6.42 -8.99
CA TYR A 11 10.26 7.78 -8.60
C TYR A 11 11.40 8.58 -8.01
N ILE A 12 12.44 7.92 -7.51
CA ILE A 12 13.55 8.58 -6.84
C ILE A 12 14.87 7.81 -7.00
N ASP A 13 15.96 8.57 -7.14
CA ASP A 13 17.31 8.02 -7.09
C ASP A 13 17.74 7.78 -5.64
N ILE A 14 17.77 6.50 -5.23
CA ILE A 14 18.09 6.10 -3.85
C ILE A 14 19.59 5.83 -3.75
N ARG A 15 20.28 6.61 -2.89
CA ARG A 15 21.74 6.59 -2.71
C ARG A 15 22.19 5.83 -1.46
N MET A 16 21.29 5.61 -0.51
CA MET A 16 21.51 4.85 0.71
C MET A 16 21.36 3.36 0.45
N ASP A 17 22.07 2.53 1.20
CA ASP A 17 21.74 1.13 1.27
C ASP A 17 20.40 0.90 2.02
N ALA A 18 19.89 -0.33 2.00
CA ALA A 18 18.57 -0.62 2.55
C ALA A 18 18.51 -0.47 4.08
N ALA A 19 19.61 -0.74 4.79
CA ALA A 19 19.65 -0.65 6.25
C ALA A 19 19.70 0.82 6.69
N ASP A 20 20.61 1.60 6.10
CA ASP A 20 20.72 3.04 6.35
C ASP A 20 19.43 3.78 6.01
N LEU A 21 18.74 3.37 4.91
CA LEU A 21 17.48 3.95 4.50
C LEU A 21 16.37 3.63 5.52
N ALA A 22 16.31 2.40 6.03
CA ALA A 22 15.34 2.00 7.05
C ALA A 22 15.50 2.82 8.34
N ASP A 23 16.73 2.99 8.79
CA ASP A 23 17.05 3.80 9.97
C ASP A 23 16.70 5.27 9.76
N ALA A 24 17.03 5.84 8.59
CA ALA A 24 16.73 7.24 8.28
C ALA A 24 15.21 7.50 8.22
N LEU A 25 14.44 6.60 7.62
CA LEU A 25 12.97 6.68 7.56
C LEU A 25 12.34 6.57 8.95
N THR A 26 12.81 5.62 9.77
CA THR A 26 12.35 5.45 11.15
C THR A 26 12.64 6.71 11.97
N MET A 27 13.83 7.28 11.85
CA MET A 27 14.20 8.53 12.53
C MET A 27 13.43 9.75 12.02
N ALA A 28 12.91 9.69 10.79
CA ALA A 28 12.02 10.72 10.24
C ALA A 28 10.53 10.50 10.60
N GLY A 29 10.21 9.51 11.46
CA GLY A 29 8.86 9.23 11.96
C GLY A 29 8.06 8.22 11.13
N LEU A 30 8.72 7.48 10.22
CA LEU A 30 8.13 6.39 9.44
C LEU A 30 8.76 5.06 9.87
N GLU A 31 8.22 4.46 10.93
CA GLU A 31 8.79 3.25 11.52
C GLU A 31 8.87 2.10 10.51
N VAL A 32 10.09 1.63 10.26
CA VAL A 32 10.34 0.42 9.46
C VAL A 32 10.34 -0.77 10.41
N GLU A 33 9.28 -1.57 10.38
CA GLU A 33 9.08 -2.73 11.24
C GLU A 33 9.96 -3.92 10.79
N SER A 34 10.09 -4.10 9.48
CA SER A 34 10.93 -5.16 8.91
C SER A 34 11.51 -4.81 7.55
N VAL A 35 12.67 -5.40 7.25
CA VAL A 35 13.34 -5.35 5.95
C VAL A 35 13.57 -6.77 5.48
N SER A 36 13.08 -7.13 4.30
CA SER A 36 13.16 -8.49 3.78
C SER A 36 13.59 -8.53 2.31
N ASN A 37 14.30 -9.58 1.92
CA ASN A 37 14.60 -9.84 0.51
C ASN A 37 13.39 -10.52 -0.14
N ARG A 38 12.83 -9.90 -1.20
CA ARG A 38 11.66 -10.38 -1.94
C ARG A 38 11.86 -11.81 -2.49
N TYR A 39 13.08 -12.10 -2.94
CA TYR A 39 13.44 -13.36 -3.60
C TYR A 39 14.29 -14.29 -2.72
N ALA A 40 14.23 -14.12 -1.37
CA ALA A 40 15.00 -14.95 -0.46
C ALA A 40 14.74 -16.47 -0.64
N TYR A 41 13.52 -16.84 -1.00
CA TYR A 41 13.12 -18.23 -1.25
C TYR A 41 13.80 -18.85 -2.47
N LEU A 42 14.26 -18.04 -3.42
CA LEU A 42 15.00 -18.51 -4.61
C LEU A 42 16.48 -18.82 -4.34
N GLN A 43 16.98 -18.61 -3.11
CA GLN A 43 18.37 -18.90 -2.73
C GLN A 43 18.71 -20.40 -2.85
N THR A 44 17.69 -21.26 -2.75
CA THR A 44 17.79 -22.73 -2.84
C THR A 44 17.30 -23.27 -4.19
N VAL A 45 17.05 -22.39 -5.15
CA VAL A 45 16.72 -22.74 -6.54
C VAL A 45 17.89 -22.40 -7.44
N VAL A 46 18.31 -23.37 -8.25
CA VAL A 46 19.49 -23.25 -9.15
C VAL A 46 19.09 -23.45 -10.60
N VAL A 47 19.91 -22.94 -11.51
CA VAL A 47 19.81 -23.22 -12.95
C VAL A 47 20.29 -24.65 -13.18
N GLY A 48 19.41 -25.57 -13.53
CA GLY A 48 19.72 -26.94 -13.84
C GLY A 48 19.66 -27.23 -15.35
N ARG A 49 20.54 -28.07 -15.86
CA ARG A 49 20.46 -28.58 -17.22
C ARG A 49 19.95 -30.01 -17.23
N VAL A 50 18.89 -30.27 -17.94
CA VAL A 50 18.34 -31.62 -18.11
C VAL A 50 19.23 -32.39 -19.04
N MET A 51 19.96 -33.40 -18.53
CA MET A 51 20.92 -34.19 -19.28
C MET A 51 20.31 -35.43 -19.93
N GLU A 52 19.30 -36.01 -19.26
CA GLU A 52 18.64 -37.24 -19.69
C GLU A 52 17.18 -37.21 -19.24
N VAL A 53 16.28 -37.67 -20.10
CA VAL A 53 14.84 -37.84 -19.79
C VAL A 53 14.43 -39.25 -20.14
N ARG A 54 13.99 -40.04 -19.15
CA ARG A 54 13.51 -41.42 -19.34
C ARG A 54 12.11 -41.61 -18.73
N PRO A 55 11.27 -42.51 -19.32
CA PRO A 55 9.99 -42.85 -18.74
C PRO A 55 10.09 -43.37 -17.31
N HIS A 56 9.15 -43.04 -16.44
CA HIS A 56 9.09 -43.59 -15.10
C HIS A 56 8.60 -45.05 -15.13
N PRO A 57 9.29 -46.02 -14.44
CA PRO A 57 8.94 -47.44 -14.54
C PRO A 57 7.54 -47.79 -14.01
N ASN A 58 7.02 -47.02 -13.08
CA ASN A 58 5.77 -47.30 -12.38
C ASN A 58 4.69 -46.19 -12.58
N ALA A 59 4.82 -45.32 -13.62
CA ALA A 59 3.87 -44.25 -13.86
C ALA A 59 3.93 -43.71 -15.29
N ASP A 60 2.82 -43.84 -16.05
CA ASP A 60 2.73 -43.49 -17.48
C ASP A 60 2.88 -41.99 -17.77
N LYS A 61 2.60 -41.13 -16.78
CA LYS A 61 2.60 -39.65 -16.92
C LYS A 61 3.82 -38.99 -16.29
N LEU A 62 4.76 -39.77 -15.74
CA LEU A 62 5.96 -39.23 -15.11
C LEU A 62 7.21 -39.62 -15.89
N THR A 63 8.19 -38.75 -15.79
CA THR A 63 9.55 -38.98 -16.31
C THR A 63 10.56 -38.89 -15.18
N ILE A 64 11.68 -39.58 -15.35
CA ILE A 64 12.85 -39.45 -14.49
C ILE A 64 13.87 -38.64 -15.27
N CYS A 65 14.23 -37.49 -14.72
CA CYS A 65 15.18 -36.56 -15.31
C CYS A 65 16.50 -36.62 -14.51
N ARG A 66 17.62 -36.65 -15.22
CA ARG A 66 18.93 -36.40 -14.65
C ARG A 66 19.31 -34.96 -14.93
N VAL A 67 19.50 -34.18 -13.89
CA VAL A 67 19.72 -32.72 -13.98
C VAL A 67 21.10 -32.39 -13.46
N ASP A 68 21.92 -31.78 -14.32
CA ASP A 68 23.23 -31.23 -13.97
C ASP A 68 23.07 -29.87 -13.30
N THR A 69 23.67 -29.67 -12.14
CA THR A 69 23.68 -28.43 -11.35
C THR A 69 25.08 -27.80 -11.27
N GLY A 70 25.97 -28.18 -12.16
CA GLY A 70 27.37 -27.72 -12.20
C GLY A 70 28.29 -28.55 -11.33
N ASP A 71 28.03 -28.62 -10.03
CA ASP A 71 28.87 -29.39 -9.11
C ASP A 71 28.49 -30.88 -9.04
N ARG A 72 27.23 -31.22 -9.35
CA ARG A 72 26.69 -32.58 -9.27
C ARG A 72 25.54 -32.80 -10.24
N SER A 73 25.09 -34.02 -10.32
CA SER A 73 23.88 -34.40 -11.04
C SER A 73 22.85 -34.94 -10.05
N ASP A 74 21.65 -34.41 -10.07
CA ASP A 74 20.54 -34.84 -9.23
C ASP A 74 19.51 -35.61 -10.08
N THR A 75 18.87 -36.62 -9.47
CA THR A 75 17.77 -37.35 -10.08
C THR A 75 16.46 -36.76 -9.64
N VAL A 76 15.58 -36.39 -10.59
CA VAL A 76 14.32 -35.69 -10.32
C VAL A 76 13.19 -36.40 -11.06
N VAL A 77 12.08 -36.64 -10.37
CA VAL A 77 10.85 -37.12 -10.98
C VAL A 77 10.03 -35.92 -11.43
N CYS A 78 9.68 -35.85 -12.71
CA CYS A 78 8.97 -34.75 -13.32
C CYS A 78 7.68 -35.20 -13.98
N GLY A 79 6.58 -34.44 -13.79
CA GLY A 79 5.29 -34.68 -14.44
C GLY A 79 4.98 -33.71 -15.57
N ALA A 80 5.86 -32.76 -15.86
CA ALA A 80 5.62 -31.74 -16.86
C ALA A 80 5.78 -32.29 -18.30
N PRO A 81 4.88 -31.93 -19.22
CA PRO A 81 4.90 -32.45 -20.59
C PRO A 81 6.00 -31.85 -21.48
N ASN A 82 6.56 -30.70 -21.09
CA ASN A 82 7.52 -29.94 -21.88
C ASN A 82 8.98 -30.20 -21.52
N VAL A 83 9.27 -31.12 -20.59
CA VAL A 83 10.64 -31.46 -20.22
C VAL A 83 11.36 -32.14 -21.38
N SER A 84 12.58 -31.68 -21.69
CA SER A 84 13.39 -32.23 -22.77
C SER A 84 14.89 -32.19 -22.47
N GLU A 85 15.66 -33.08 -23.08
CA GLU A 85 17.12 -33.10 -22.95
C GLU A 85 17.77 -31.81 -23.50
N GLY A 86 18.75 -31.30 -22.80
CA GLY A 86 19.45 -30.05 -23.12
C GLY A 86 18.78 -28.79 -22.59
N MET A 87 17.53 -28.88 -22.12
CA MET A 87 16.77 -27.74 -21.57
C MET A 87 17.42 -27.22 -20.28
N LEU A 88 17.52 -25.89 -20.15
CA LEU A 88 17.77 -25.24 -18.86
C LEU A 88 16.44 -24.96 -18.16
N ALA A 89 16.35 -25.32 -16.88
CA ALA A 89 15.16 -25.14 -16.08
C ALA A 89 15.53 -24.86 -14.62
N PRO A 90 14.64 -24.17 -13.85
CA PRO A 90 14.84 -23.99 -12.43
C PRO A 90 14.72 -25.33 -11.70
N LEU A 91 15.72 -25.66 -10.90
CA LEU A 91 15.70 -26.80 -10.01
C LEU A 91 15.65 -26.32 -8.55
N ALA A 92 14.52 -26.52 -7.89
CA ALA A 92 14.39 -26.31 -6.46
C ALA A 92 15.02 -27.47 -5.69
N MET A 93 15.88 -27.13 -4.74
CA MET A 93 16.55 -28.10 -3.87
C MET A 93 15.68 -28.41 -2.63
N PRO A 94 15.85 -29.57 -1.98
CA PRO A 94 15.18 -29.84 -0.70
C PRO A 94 15.46 -28.74 0.33
N GLY A 95 14.42 -28.32 1.04
CA GLY A 95 14.44 -27.17 1.96
C GLY A 95 13.96 -25.86 1.32
N THR A 96 13.68 -25.81 0.01
CA THR A 96 13.05 -24.66 -0.62
C THR A 96 11.65 -24.43 -0.04
N VAL A 97 11.36 -23.22 0.38
CA VAL A 97 10.01 -22.78 0.80
C VAL A 97 9.44 -21.94 -0.34
N PHE A 98 8.33 -22.39 -0.92
CA PHE A 98 7.68 -21.72 -2.03
C PHE A 98 6.84 -20.52 -1.58
N PRO A 99 6.43 -19.61 -2.50
CA PRO A 99 5.62 -18.44 -2.17
C PRO A 99 4.27 -18.76 -1.49
N ASP A 100 3.72 -19.95 -1.72
CA ASP A 100 2.49 -20.43 -1.09
C ASP A 100 2.71 -20.98 0.35
N GLY A 101 3.96 -20.96 0.82
CA GLY A 101 4.37 -21.47 2.13
C GLY A 101 4.64 -22.99 2.18
N SER A 102 4.48 -23.70 1.07
CA SER A 102 4.85 -25.11 1.00
C SER A 102 6.36 -25.29 1.01
N GLN A 103 6.85 -26.35 1.67
CA GLN A 103 8.27 -26.68 1.73
C GLN A 103 8.56 -27.93 0.89
N LEU A 104 9.60 -27.86 0.08
CA LEU A 104 10.07 -29.01 -0.69
C LEU A 104 10.94 -29.91 0.19
N ASP A 105 10.49 -31.13 0.40
CA ASP A 105 11.27 -32.18 1.04
C ASP A 105 11.75 -33.22 0.04
N GLN A 106 12.81 -33.93 0.41
CA GLN A 106 13.25 -35.08 -0.37
C GLN A 106 12.17 -36.16 -0.34
N SER A 107 11.76 -36.64 -1.50
CA SER A 107 10.63 -37.56 -1.62
C SER A 107 10.95 -38.81 -2.45
N VAL A 108 10.18 -39.88 -2.21
CA VAL A 108 10.18 -41.08 -3.07
C VAL A 108 8.83 -41.14 -3.78
N ILE A 109 8.85 -40.94 -5.10
CA ILE A 109 7.65 -40.86 -5.92
C ILE A 109 7.50 -42.21 -6.68
N ARG A 110 6.50 -42.98 -6.30
CA ARG A 110 6.22 -44.31 -6.87
C ARG A 110 7.43 -45.27 -6.94
N GLY A 111 8.30 -45.18 -5.94
CA GLY A 111 9.49 -46.04 -5.81
C GLY A 111 10.80 -45.41 -6.33
N GLU A 112 10.74 -44.29 -7.01
CA GLU A 112 11.93 -43.55 -7.48
C GLU A 112 12.20 -42.33 -6.59
N LYS A 113 13.49 -42.12 -6.27
CA LYS A 113 13.93 -41.01 -5.43
C LYS A 113 13.94 -39.71 -6.26
N SER A 114 13.31 -38.68 -5.74
CA SER A 114 13.43 -37.32 -6.29
C SER A 114 14.25 -36.45 -5.33
N GLU A 115 15.37 -35.91 -5.84
CA GLU A 115 16.34 -35.11 -5.07
C GLU A 115 16.12 -33.62 -5.21
N GLY A 116 15.04 -33.21 -5.90
CA GLY A 116 14.63 -31.83 -6.14
C GLY A 116 13.34 -31.79 -6.95
N MET A 117 12.96 -30.59 -7.38
CA MET A 117 11.78 -30.37 -8.22
C MET A 117 12.11 -29.36 -9.33
N LEU A 118 11.85 -29.74 -10.57
CA LEU A 118 11.85 -28.81 -11.71
C LEU A 118 10.56 -27.99 -11.63
N CYS A 119 10.68 -26.66 -11.62
CA CYS A 119 9.59 -25.76 -11.28
C CYS A 119 9.00 -25.04 -12.50
N SER A 120 7.70 -24.79 -12.44
CA SER A 120 6.98 -23.87 -13.34
C SER A 120 7.11 -22.41 -12.87
N ASP A 121 6.72 -21.47 -13.73
CA ASP A 121 6.67 -20.04 -13.42
C ASP A 121 5.76 -19.76 -12.21
N VAL A 122 4.62 -20.47 -12.15
CA VAL A 122 3.63 -20.30 -11.05
C VAL A 122 4.17 -20.78 -9.71
N GLU A 123 4.83 -21.94 -9.68
CA GLU A 123 5.41 -22.47 -8.43
C GLU A 123 6.48 -21.54 -7.86
N LEU A 124 7.24 -20.90 -8.74
CA LEU A 124 8.25 -19.92 -8.36
C LEU A 124 7.70 -18.51 -8.15
N GLY A 125 6.39 -18.27 -8.39
CA GLY A 125 5.82 -16.93 -8.30
C GLY A 125 6.46 -15.92 -9.27
N LEU A 126 6.98 -16.41 -10.40
CA LEU A 126 7.66 -15.61 -11.43
C LEU A 126 6.82 -15.42 -12.70
N GLY A 127 5.62 -15.98 -12.73
CA GLY A 127 4.70 -15.88 -13.85
C GLY A 127 3.37 -16.58 -13.59
N THR A 128 2.57 -16.77 -14.64
CA THR A 128 1.23 -17.39 -14.58
C THR A 128 1.14 -18.68 -15.37
N ASP A 129 2.22 -19.10 -16.06
CA ASP A 129 2.22 -20.34 -16.82
C ASP A 129 2.43 -21.56 -15.91
N SER A 130 1.42 -22.41 -15.86
CA SER A 130 1.43 -23.71 -15.16
C SER A 130 1.38 -24.89 -16.11
N SER A 131 1.48 -24.67 -17.42
CA SER A 131 1.37 -25.73 -18.45
C SER A 131 2.57 -26.68 -18.47
N GLY A 132 3.70 -26.26 -17.89
CA GLY A 132 4.94 -27.02 -17.81
C GLY A 132 5.97 -26.40 -16.89
N ILE A 133 7.20 -26.91 -16.95
CA ILE A 133 8.34 -26.29 -16.25
C ILE A 133 8.79 -25.04 -16.97
N MET A 134 9.30 -24.07 -16.22
CA MET A 134 9.87 -22.83 -16.75
C MET A 134 11.09 -23.12 -17.62
N ALA A 135 11.06 -22.71 -18.89
CA ALA A 135 12.20 -22.80 -19.78
C ALA A 135 13.11 -21.59 -19.59
N LEU A 136 14.36 -21.81 -19.21
CA LEU A 136 15.35 -20.75 -19.03
C LEU A 136 16.14 -20.50 -20.33
N ASP A 137 16.65 -19.27 -20.48
CA ASP A 137 17.47 -18.89 -21.59
C ASP A 137 18.78 -19.71 -21.60
N SER A 138 19.18 -20.21 -22.78
CA SER A 138 20.37 -21.06 -22.96
C SER A 138 21.70 -20.36 -22.66
N SER A 139 21.70 -19.02 -22.53
CA SER A 139 22.89 -18.24 -22.17
C SER A 139 23.22 -18.25 -20.67
N LEU A 140 22.30 -18.74 -19.82
CA LEU A 140 22.51 -18.81 -18.37
C LEU A 140 23.50 -19.94 -18.01
N ASN A 141 24.28 -19.72 -16.95
CA ASN A 141 25.23 -20.72 -16.48
C ASN A 141 24.54 -21.76 -15.58
N VAL A 142 24.84 -23.01 -15.82
CA VAL A 142 24.39 -24.13 -14.98
C VAL A 142 25.02 -24.02 -13.59
N GLY A 143 24.22 -24.21 -12.55
CA GLY A 143 24.63 -24.12 -11.15
C GLY A 143 24.51 -22.75 -10.53
N ASP A 144 24.29 -21.68 -11.32
CA ASP A 144 24.02 -20.35 -10.76
C ASP A 144 22.71 -20.37 -9.97
N ARG A 145 22.63 -19.58 -8.88
CA ARG A 145 21.37 -19.36 -8.17
C ARG A 145 20.40 -18.65 -9.09
N LEU A 146 19.15 -19.11 -9.12
CA LEU A 146 18.15 -18.60 -10.07
C LEU A 146 17.94 -17.09 -9.94
N ALA A 147 17.83 -16.58 -8.71
CA ALA A 147 17.66 -15.15 -8.48
C ALA A 147 18.80 -14.32 -9.09
N GLN A 148 20.05 -14.77 -8.92
CA GLN A 148 21.23 -14.12 -9.48
C GLN A 148 21.26 -14.24 -11.02
N ALA A 149 20.98 -15.43 -11.54
CA ALA A 149 20.97 -15.68 -12.99
C ALA A 149 19.93 -14.82 -13.73
N LEU A 150 18.78 -14.59 -13.10
CA LEU A 150 17.70 -13.77 -13.66
C LEU A 150 17.77 -12.28 -13.27
N GLY A 151 18.77 -11.87 -12.46
CA GLY A 151 18.89 -10.49 -11.97
C GLY A 151 17.73 -10.06 -11.05
N LEU A 152 17.16 -11.02 -10.32
CA LEU A 152 16.03 -10.77 -9.41
C LEU A 152 16.56 -10.33 -8.04
N GLU A 153 16.63 -9.02 -7.85
CA GLU A 153 17.02 -8.41 -6.59
C GLU A 153 16.00 -7.36 -6.20
N ASP A 154 15.32 -7.57 -5.06
CA ASP A 154 14.44 -6.55 -4.49
C ASP A 154 14.39 -6.66 -2.96
N THR A 155 14.34 -5.51 -2.33
CA THR A 155 14.17 -5.38 -0.88
C THR A 155 12.81 -4.80 -0.60
N VAL A 156 12.06 -5.41 0.30
CA VAL A 156 10.75 -4.94 0.74
C VAL A 156 10.86 -4.42 2.16
N PHE A 157 10.46 -3.18 2.34
CA PHE A 157 10.27 -2.54 3.65
C PHE A 157 8.82 -2.73 4.10
N GLU A 158 8.63 -3.07 5.36
CA GLU A 158 7.32 -3.07 6.01
C GLU A 158 7.27 -1.92 7.01
N PHE A 159 6.28 -1.03 6.83
CA PHE A 159 6.10 0.16 7.64
C PHE A 159 4.91 0.01 8.58
N ASP A 160 5.10 0.41 9.85
CA ASP A 160 4.00 0.75 10.75
C ASP A 160 3.79 2.28 10.73
N LEU A 161 2.74 2.70 10.04
CA LEU A 161 2.43 4.10 9.80
C LEU A 161 1.36 4.60 10.77
N THR A 162 1.66 5.72 11.42
CA THR A 162 0.69 6.38 12.29
C THR A 162 -0.54 6.88 11.50
N PRO A 163 -1.74 6.88 12.10
CA PRO A 163 -2.98 7.24 11.40
C PRO A 163 -3.02 8.66 10.81
N ASN A 164 -2.18 9.57 11.29
CA ASN A 164 -2.07 10.94 10.78
C ASN A 164 -1.23 11.07 9.49
N ARG A 165 -0.55 9.99 9.07
CA ARG A 165 0.27 9.98 7.84
C ARG A 165 -0.32 9.10 6.73
N PRO A 166 -1.60 9.34 6.31
CA PRO A 166 -2.20 8.57 5.22
C PRO A 166 -1.52 8.82 3.86
N ASP A 167 -0.85 9.95 3.68
CA ASP A 167 -0.03 10.26 2.51
C ASP A 167 1.07 9.22 2.26
N CYS A 168 1.62 8.65 3.34
CA CYS A 168 2.64 7.59 3.29
C CYS A 168 2.06 6.17 3.06
N LEU A 169 0.72 5.99 2.99
CA LEU A 169 0.09 4.74 2.57
C LEU A 169 0.18 4.53 1.04
N SER A 170 1.28 5.01 0.43
CA SER A 170 1.57 4.95 -1.00
C SER A 170 3.07 4.91 -1.27
N VAL A 171 3.45 4.32 -2.42
CA VAL A 171 4.86 4.29 -2.86
C VAL A 171 5.39 5.71 -3.10
N ILE A 172 4.58 6.57 -3.74
CA ILE A 172 4.94 7.97 -3.99
C ILE A 172 5.08 8.76 -2.68
N GLY A 173 4.22 8.49 -1.68
CA GLY A 173 4.33 9.14 -0.36
C GLY A 173 5.64 8.79 0.35
N ILE A 174 6.03 7.53 0.36
CA ILE A 174 7.34 7.10 0.90
C ILE A 174 8.50 7.69 0.07
N ALA A 175 8.38 7.68 -1.27
CA ALA A 175 9.41 8.27 -2.14
C ALA A 175 9.60 9.78 -1.89
N ARG A 176 8.54 10.51 -1.56
CA ARG A 176 8.58 11.94 -1.19
C ARG A 176 9.39 12.16 0.10
N GLU A 177 9.18 11.33 1.10
CA GLU A 177 9.95 11.39 2.34
C GLU A 177 11.44 11.07 2.11
N ILE A 178 11.74 10.07 1.28
CA ILE A 178 13.12 9.75 0.88
C ILE A 178 13.74 10.94 0.12
N ALA A 179 12.96 11.60 -0.75
CA ALA A 179 13.43 12.79 -1.47
C ALA A 179 13.83 13.91 -0.53
N ALA A 180 13.04 14.16 0.52
CA ALA A 180 13.36 15.15 1.55
C ALA A 180 14.62 14.77 2.36
N ILE A 181 14.71 13.50 2.79
CA ILE A 181 15.87 13.00 3.57
C ILE A 181 17.17 13.12 2.77
N GLN A 182 17.15 12.76 1.48
CA GLN A 182 18.34 12.78 0.62
C GLN A 182 18.56 14.12 -0.11
N ASN A 183 17.65 15.09 0.05
CA ASN A 183 17.62 16.35 -0.70
C ASN A 183 17.73 16.11 -2.21
N THR A 184 16.85 15.27 -2.74
CA THR A 184 16.76 14.91 -4.16
C THR A 184 15.38 15.21 -4.71
N ALA A 185 15.24 15.21 -6.04
CA ALA A 185 13.96 15.50 -6.69
C ALA A 185 13.13 14.21 -6.85
N LEU A 186 11.85 14.29 -6.51
CA LEU A 186 10.85 13.27 -6.79
C LEU A 186 10.41 13.34 -8.26
N LYS A 187 10.29 12.19 -8.91
CA LYS A 187 9.79 12.06 -10.29
C LYS A 187 8.37 11.51 -10.23
N TYR A 188 7.39 12.32 -10.59
CA TYR A 188 6.01 11.84 -10.71
C TYR A 188 5.78 11.09 -12.01
N PRO A 189 4.91 10.06 -12.03
CA PRO A 189 4.46 9.46 -13.27
C PRO A 189 3.67 10.47 -14.10
N ASP A 190 3.62 10.25 -15.40
CA ASP A 190 2.82 11.11 -16.29
C ASP A 190 1.33 10.78 -16.17
N TYR A 191 0.57 11.71 -15.62
CA TYR A 191 -0.89 11.64 -15.46
C TYR A 191 -1.66 12.34 -16.59
N SER A 192 -0.95 12.90 -17.59
CA SER A 192 -1.58 13.69 -18.65
C SER A 192 -2.34 12.78 -19.63
N LEU A 193 -3.53 13.22 -19.99
CA LEU A 193 -4.34 12.66 -21.06
C LEU A 193 -4.74 13.79 -22.00
N ALA A 194 -4.64 13.56 -23.29
CA ALA A 194 -4.93 14.57 -24.31
C ALA A 194 -6.44 14.59 -24.64
N ASP A 195 -7.25 15.16 -23.76
CA ASP A 195 -8.67 15.36 -24.03
C ASP A 195 -8.89 16.59 -24.92
N LYS A 196 -9.49 16.39 -26.08
CA LYS A 196 -9.89 17.47 -27.00
C LYS A 196 -11.37 17.80 -26.86
N LYS A 197 -12.17 16.87 -26.35
CA LYS A 197 -13.64 16.95 -26.20
C LYS A 197 -14.04 16.34 -24.87
N ASN A 198 -15.24 16.64 -24.40
CA ASN A 198 -15.85 15.97 -23.25
C ASN A 198 -16.94 15.02 -23.72
N THR A 199 -16.56 13.97 -24.42
CA THR A 199 -17.49 13.00 -25.01
C THR A 199 -18.16 12.14 -23.95
N ILE A 200 -17.47 11.84 -22.83
CA ILE A 200 -17.96 11.01 -21.73
C ILE A 200 -19.29 11.53 -21.16
N SER A 201 -19.50 12.85 -21.09
CA SER A 201 -20.71 13.47 -20.53
C SER A 201 -21.99 13.20 -21.36
N SER A 202 -21.83 12.73 -22.61
CA SER A 202 -22.95 12.31 -23.44
C SER A 202 -23.34 10.83 -23.26
N LEU A 203 -22.42 10.04 -22.64
CA LEU A 203 -22.59 8.59 -22.46
C LEU A 203 -22.99 8.22 -21.04
N THR A 204 -22.51 8.99 -20.06
CA THR A 204 -22.75 8.71 -18.64
C THR A 204 -22.81 10.01 -17.82
N SER A 205 -23.30 9.91 -16.59
CA SER A 205 -23.34 11.02 -15.63
C SER A 205 -23.15 10.52 -14.22
N VAL A 206 -22.64 11.39 -13.37
CA VAL A 206 -22.55 11.16 -11.91
C VAL A 206 -23.42 12.20 -11.22
N ARG A 207 -24.17 11.79 -10.19
CA ARG A 207 -24.93 12.68 -9.33
C ARG A 207 -24.63 12.38 -7.87
N ILE A 208 -24.13 13.35 -7.13
CA ILE A 208 -23.90 13.23 -5.70
C ILE A 208 -25.12 13.78 -4.96
N GLU A 209 -25.89 12.89 -4.30
CA GLU A 209 -27.03 13.24 -3.46
C GLU A 209 -26.64 13.36 -1.97
N ALA A 210 -25.49 12.81 -1.58
CA ALA A 210 -24.94 12.87 -0.22
C ALA A 210 -23.56 13.56 -0.19
N PRO A 211 -23.45 14.87 -0.44
CA PRO A 211 -22.15 15.57 -0.55
C PRO A 211 -21.36 15.59 0.77
N ASP A 212 -22.02 15.47 1.93
CA ASP A 212 -21.35 15.37 3.23
C ASP A 212 -20.60 14.03 3.40
N HIS A 213 -21.01 12.98 2.68
CA HIS A 213 -20.38 11.66 2.68
C HIS A 213 -19.39 11.49 1.52
N CYS A 214 -19.70 12.11 0.37
CA CYS A 214 -18.86 12.09 -0.83
C CYS A 214 -18.70 13.51 -1.37
N PRO A 215 -17.71 14.27 -0.91
CA PRO A 215 -17.48 15.65 -1.40
C PRO A 215 -17.03 15.72 -2.86
N ARG A 216 -16.32 14.71 -3.38
CA ARG A 216 -15.84 14.68 -4.76
C ARG A 216 -15.91 13.27 -5.35
N TYR A 217 -16.34 13.18 -6.61
CA TYR A 217 -16.37 11.93 -7.36
C TYR A 217 -15.89 12.19 -8.79
N THR A 218 -14.85 11.47 -9.21
CA THR A 218 -14.32 11.55 -10.56
C THR A 218 -14.47 10.22 -11.29
N ALA A 219 -14.72 10.27 -12.60
CA ALA A 219 -14.83 9.05 -13.40
C ALA A 219 -14.26 9.22 -14.82
N ARG A 220 -13.71 8.12 -15.34
CA ARG A 220 -13.26 7.95 -16.72
C ARG A 220 -13.88 6.68 -17.32
N LEU A 221 -14.09 6.69 -18.63
CA LEU A 221 -14.62 5.54 -19.37
C LEU A 221 -13.59 5.06 -20.40
N VAL A 222 -13.29 3.77 -20.36
CA VAL A 222 -12.42 3.09 -21.34
C VAL A 222 -13.23 1.98 -22.01
N GLU A 223 -13.21 1.92 -23.34
CA GLU A 223 -13.93 0.93 -24.16
C GLU A 223 -12.95 -0.03 -24.85
N ASN A 224 -13.51 -1.10 -25.43
CA ASN A 224 -12.77 -2.12 -26.18
C ASN A 224 -11.67 -2.82 -25.38
N ILE A 225 -11.84 -2.95 -24.07
CA ILE A 225 -10.86 -3.57 -23.20
C ILE A 225 -10.79 -5.08 -23.46
N VAL A 226 -9.54 -5.58 -23.49
CA VAL A 226 -9.23 -7.01 -23.54
C VAL A 226 -8.76 -7.44 -22.15
N LEU A 227 -9.54 -8.28 -21.47
CA LEU A 227 -9.12 -8.89 -20.21
C LEU A 227 -8.05 -9.95 -20.47
N LYS A 228 -6.97 -9.85 -19.74
CA LYS A 228 -5.82 -10.76 -19.76
C LYS A 228 -5.02 -10.61 -18.46
N PRO A 229 -4.10 -11.52 -18.14
CA PRO A 229 -3.17 -11.31 -17.03
C PRO A 229 -2.40 -9.99 -17.22
N ALA A 230 -2.15 -9.26 -16.13
CA ALA A 230 -1.27 -8.10 -16.15
C ALA A 230 0.17 -8.52 -16.55
N PRO A 231 1.01 -7.63 -17.08
CA PRO A 231 2.40 -7.95 -17.38
C PRO A 231 3.17 -8.29 -16.09
N PHE A 232 4.18 -9.14 -16.20
CA PHE A 232 4.96 -9.66 -15.07
C PHE A 232 5.44 -8.56 -14.11
N TRP A 233 5.97 -7.45 -14.64
CA TRP A 233 6.47 -6.35 -13.83
C TRP A 233 5.39 -5.76 -12.88
N MET A 234 4.13 -5.72 -13.31
CA MET A 234 3.02 -5.24 -12.47
C MET A 234 2.60 -6.30 -11.45
N GLN A 235 2.50 -7.56 -11.88
CA GLN A 235 2.21 -8.67 -10.98
C GLN A 235 3.25 -8.77 -9.86
N ASP A 236 4.54 -8.69 -10.19
CA ASP A 236 5.62 -8.78 -9.22
C ASP A 236 5.60 -7.63 -8.20
N ARG A 237 5.31 -6.39 -8.65
CA ARG A 237 5.11 -5.24 -7.75
C ARG A 237 3.94 -5.44 -6.81
N LEU A 238 2.80 -5.92 -7.30
CA LEU A 238 1.65 -6.24 -6.45
C LEU A 238 1.98 -7.32 -5.44
N LEU A 239 2.63 -8.40 -5.86
CA LEU A 239 3.08 -9.47 -4.97
C LEU A 239 4.07 -8.97 -3.91
N SER A 240 4.96 -8.04 -4.26
CA SER A 240 5.94 -7.46 -3.33
C SER A 240 5.28 -6.70 -2.17
N VAL A 241 4.11 -6.12 -2.41
CA VAL A 241 3.33 -5.40 -1.41
C VAL A 241 2.21 -6.25 -0.77
N GLY A 242 2.14 -7.55 -1.11
CA GLY A 242 1.22 -8.52 -0.53
C GLY A 242 -0.15 -8.61 -1.22
N LEU A 243 -0.30 -8.03 -2.40
CA LEU A 243 -1.52 -8.11 -3.20
C LEU A 243 -1.41 -9.24 -4.23
N ARG A 244 -2.48 -10.04 -4.35
CA ARG A 244 -2.56 -11.11 -5.33
C ARG A 244 -3.05 -10.57 -6.68
N PRO A 245 -2.32 -10.78 -7.78
CA PRO A 245 -2.78 -10.46 -9.13
C PRO A 245 -4.04 -11.26 -9.52
N ILE A 246 -4.95 -10.63 -10.26
CA ILE A 246 -6.22 -11.22 -10.70
C ILE A 246 -6.34 -11.13 -12.23
N ASN A 247 -6.46 -9.92 -12.75
CA ASN A 247 -6.46 -9.60 -14.17
C ASN A 247 -5.97 -8.16 -14.38
N ASN A 248 -5.64 -7.80 -15.60
CA ASN A 248 -5.05 -6.49 -15.91
C ASN A 248 -5.87 -5.29 -15.41
N ILE A 249 -7.21 -5.36 -15.35
CA ILE A 249 -8.06 -4.23 -14.93
C ILE A 249 -8.02 -4.07 -13.41
N VAL A 250 -8.25 -5.16 -12.67
CA VAL A 250 -8.19 -5.15 -11.21
C VAL A 250 -6.77 -4.85 -10.73
N ASP A 251 -5.77 -5.40 -11.39
CA ASP A 251 -4.36 -5.20 -11.07
C ASP A 251 -3.94 -3.74 -11.30
N ILE A 252 -4.43 -3.08 -12.36
CA ILE A 252 -4.21 -1.65 -12.59
C ILE A 252 -4.81 -0.82 -11.46
N THR A 253 -6.05 -1.10 -11.02
CA THR A 253 -6.65 -0.34 -9.91
C THR A 253 -5.89 -0.53 -8.61
N ASN A 254 -5.45 -1.74 -8.31
CA ASN A 254 -4.61 -2.05 -7.15
C ASN A 254 -3.21 -1.43 -7.26
N TYR A 255 -2.62 -1.45 -8.46
CA TYR A 255 -1.33 -0.82 -8.70
C TYR A 255 -1.38 0.69 -8.45
N VAL A 256 -2.38 1.40 -8.98
CA VAL A 256 -2.55 2.85 -8.78
C VAL A 256 -2.90 3.17 -7.33
N LEU A 257 -3.69 2.32 -6.65
CA LEU A 257 -3.93 2.42 -5.21
C LEU A 257 -2.62 2.42 -4.41
N MET A 258 -1.73 1.46 -4.67
CA MET A 258 -0.45 1.36 -3.97
C MET A 258 0.54 2.44 -4.43
N GLU A 259 0.53 2.81 -5.71
CA GLU A 259 1.36 3.87 -6.28
C GLU A 259 1.06 5.23 -5.64
N THR A 260 -0.23 5.62 -5.55
CA THR A 260 -0.67 6.98 -5.24
C THR A 260 -1.37 7.15 -3.89
N GLY A 261 -1.81 6.05 -3.27
CA GLY A 261 -2.63 6.07 -2.06
C GLY A 261 -4.12 6.32 -2.31
N GLN A 262 -4.54 6.48 -3.57
CA GLN A 262 -5.94 6.73 -3.95
C GLN A 262 -6.63 5.41 -4.32
N PRO A 263 -7.63 4.96 -3.54
CA PRO A 263 -8.41 3.80 -3.92
C PRO A 263 -9.26 4.08 -5.16
N LEU A 264 -9.29 3.12 -6.06
CA LEU A 264 -10.07 3.13 -7.28
C LEU A 264 -11.03 1.96 -7.31
N HIS A 265 -12.13 2.11 -8.05
CA HIS A 265 -13.00 1.01 -8.40
C HIS A 265 -13.26 0.98 -9.91
N ALA A 266 -13.41 -0.22 -10.45
CA ALA A 266 -13.71 -0.45 -11.87
C ALA A 266 -15.06 -1.15 -11.98
N PHE A 267 -16.02 -0.49 -12.60
CA PHE A 267 -17.35 -1.06 -12.90
C PHE A 267 -17.40 -1.57 -14.34
N ASP A 268 -18.01 -2.72 -14.55
CA ASP A 268 -18.48 -3.08 -15.88
C ASP A 268 -19.59 -2.10 -16.30
N PHE A 269 -19.27 -1.22 -17.24
CA PHE A 269 -20.19 -0.15 -17.66
C PHE A 269 -21.49 -0.70 -18.26
N ASP A 270 -21.45 -1.87 -18.90
CA ASP A 270 -22.62 -2.52 -19.51
C ASP A 270 -23.59 -3.09 -18.47
N GLN A 271 -23.12 -3.29 -17.22
CA GLN A 271 -23.95 -3.72 -16.09
C GLN A 271 -24.63 -2.56 -15.35
N LEU A 272 -24.26 -1.30 -15.67
CA LEU A 272 -24.82 -0.12 -15.01
C LEU A 272 -26.15 0.31 -15.67
N THR A 273 -27.23 0.12 -14.95
CA THR A 273 -28.57 0.49 -15.43
C THR A 273 -28.67 2.00 -15.68
N GLN A 274 -29.19 2.38 -16.83
CA GLN A 274 -29.28 3.77 -17.32
C GLN A 274 -27.93 4.47 -17.49
N ASN A 275 -26.82 3.74 -17.53
CA ASN A 275 -25.47 4.25 -17.75
C ASN A 275 -25.12 5.46 -16.86
N ARG A 276 -25.45 5.43 -15.59
CA ARG A 276 -25.17 6.54 -14.65
C ARG A 276 -24.83 6.05 -13.27
N ILE A 277 -24.19 6.93 -12.50
CA ILE A 277 -23.89 6.73 -11.08
C ILE A 277 -24.67 7.74 -10.24
N VAL A 278 -25.26 7.26 -9.15
CA VAL A 278 -25.92 8.06 -8.12
C VAL A 278 -25.29 7.72 -6.76
N VAL A 279 -24.68 8.72 -6.13
CA VAL A 279 -24.00 8.57 -4.83
C VAL A 279 -24.95 9.05 -3.73
N LYS A 280 -25.46 8.13 -2.92
CA LYS A 280 -26.47 8.41 -1.87
C LYS A 280 -26.30 7.50 -0.67
N THR A 281 -26.95 7.82 0.46
CA THR A 281 -27.01 6.92 1.61
C THR A 281 -28.04 5.79 1.39
N ALA A 282 -27.81 4.65 2.04
CA ALA A 282 -28.78 3.55 2.08
C ALA A 282 -30.04 3.92 2.90
N ALA A 283 -31.08 3.12 2.78
CA ALA A 283 -32.19 3.15 3.73
C ALA A 283 -31.97 2.14 4.89
N ASP A 284 -32.62 2.38 6.02
CA ASP A 284 -32.54 1.46 7.15
C ASP A 284 -33.20 0.12 6.82
N GLY A 285 -32.46 -0.96 6.99
CA GLY A 285 -32.93 -2.31 6.70
C GLY A 285 -32.71 -2.79 5.28
N ASP A 286 -32.15 -1.94 4.41
CA ASP A 286 -31.69 -2.40 3.09
C ASP A 286 -30.65 -3.51 3.24
N LYS A 287 -30.56 -4.38 2.23
CA LYS A 287 -29.60 -5.47 2.16
C LYS A 287 -28.80 -5.39 0.88
N PHE A 288 -27.51 -5.69 0.97
CA PHE A 288 -26.60 -5.66 -0.16
C PHE A 288 -25.61 -6.83 -0.14
N VAL A 289 -25.37 -7.45 -1.30
CA VAL A 289 -24.41 -8.53 -1.46
C VAL A 289 -23.10 -7.97 -1.98
N THR A 290 -22.07 -8.04 -1.15
CA THR A 290 -20.70 -7.57 -1.47
C THR A 290 -19.91 -8.61 -2.27
N LEU A 291 -18.75 -8.21 -2.87
CA LEU A 291 -17.87 -9.08 -3.67
C LEU A 291 -17.44 -10.37 -2.95
N ASP A 292 -17.39 -10.37 -1.62
CA ASP A 292 -17.14 -11.58 -0.82
C ASP A 292 -18.35 -12.52 -0.68
N GLN A 293 -19.40 -12.29 -1.47
CA GLN A 293 -20.65 -13.06 -1.55
C GLN A 293 -21.48 -13.08 -0.25
N LYS A 294 -21.25 -12.12 0.65
CA LYS A 294 -21.99 -12.00 1.91
C LYS A 294 -23.09 -10.94 1.80
N GLU A 295 -24.31 -11.29 2.25
CA GLU A 295 -25.40 -10.33 2.42
C GLU A 295 -25.15 -9.51 3.68
N ARG A 296 -25.24 -8.17 3.56
CA ARG A 296 -24.96 -7.24 4.64
C ARG A 296 -26.15 -6.32 4.86
N PRO A 297 -26.60 -6.15 6.13
CA PRO A 297 -27.62 -5.17 6.46
C PRO A 297 -27.04 -3.75 6.38
N LEU A 298 -27.78 -2.85 5.78
CA LEU A 298 -27.40 -1.45 5.63
C LEU A 298 -28.25 -0.55 6.53
N ASN A 299 -27.76 0.67 6.74
CA ASN A 299 -28.48 1.73 7.43
C ASN A 299 -28.24 3.10 6.76
N HIS A 300 -29.01 4.11 7.16
CA HIS A 300 -29.00 5.47 6.59
C HIS A 300 -27.67 6.22 6.74
N GLN A 301 -26.72 5.75 7.55
CA GLN A 301 -25.40 6.35 7.70
C GLN A 301 -24.38 5.79 6.71
N MET A 302 -24.72 4.73 5.98
CA MET A 302 -23.82 4.07 5.05
C MET A 302 -23.96 4.64 3.64
N LEU A 303 -22.83 5.04 3.06
CA LEU A 303 -22.79 5.58 1.71
C LEU A 303 -22.82 4.43 0.69
N MET A 304 -23.68 4.57 -0.31
CA MET A 304 -23.81 3.64 -1.42
C MET A 304 -23.51 4.32 -2.74
N ILE A 305 -22.78 3.62 -3.58
CA ILE A 305 -22.71 3.91 -5.01
C ILE A 305 -23.83 3.12 -5.67
N CYS A 306 -24.71 3.81 -6.38
CA CYS A 306 -25.83 3.21 -7.07
C CYS A 306 -25.74 3.49 -8.58
N ASP A 307 -26.31 2.62 -9.37
CA ASP A 307 -26.61 2.92 -10.78
C ASP A 307 -27.97 3.67 -10.89
N GLY A 308 -28.63 3.59 -12.04
CA GLY A 308 -29.94 4.23 -12.22
C GLY A 308 -31.08 3.62 -11.40
N GLU A 309 -30.92 2.44 -10.83
CA GLU A 309 -31.99 1.68 -10.18
C GLU A 309 -31.57 1.00 -8.87
N LYS A 310 -30.34 0.48 -8.78
CA LYS A 310 -29.88 -0.41 -7.69
C LYS A 310 -28.52 0.02 -7.12
N PRO A 311 -28.20 -0.35 -5.87
CA PRO A 311 -26.84 -0.21 -5.34
C PRO A 311 -25.85 -1.14 -6.05
N VAL A 312 -24.65 -0.65 -6.32
CA VAL A 312 -23.55 -1.37 -7.00
C VAL A 312 -22.27 -1.44 -6.16
N ALA A 313 -22.12 -0.60 -5.14
CA ALA A 313 -21.01 -0.71 -4.17
C ALA A 313 -21.39 -0.07 -2.83
N VAL A 314 -20.72 -0.53 -1.75
CA VAL A 314 -20.63 0.20 -0.49
C VAL A 314 -19.48 1.20 -0.65
N GLY A 315 -19.81 2.49 -0.69
CA GLY A 315 -18.85 3.55 -1.02
C GLY A 315 -17.60 3.51 -0.15
N GLY A 316 -16.44 3.43 -0.78
CA GLY A 316 -15.12 3.39 -0.13
C GLY A 316 -14.79 2.16 0.73
N VAL A 317 -15.64 1.12 0.72
CA VAL A 317 -15.44 -0.10 1.51
C VAL A 317 -15.30 -1.32 0.62
N MET A 318 -16.34 -1.66 -0.16
CA MET A 318 -16.32 -2.87 -1.01
C MET A 318 -17.33 -2.77 -2.15
N GLY A 319 -16.93 -3.21 -3.33
CA GLY A 319 -17.81 -3.35 -4.51
C GLY A 319 -18.93 -4.38 -4.32
N GLY A 320 -19.92 -4.33 -5.18
CA GLY A 320 -21.01 -5.31 -5.27
C GLY A 320 -20.72 -6.40 -6.28
N LEU A 321 -21.25 -7.59 -6.01
CA LEU A 321 -21.17 -8.74 -6.92
C LEU A 321 -21.86 -8.47 -8.27
N ASN A 322 -22.79 -7.52 -8.33
CA ASN A 322 -23.64 -7.23 -9.47
C ASN A 322 -23.07 -6.21 -10.48
N SER A 323 -21.83 -5.81 -10.33
CA SER A 323 -21.14 -4.85 -11.21
C SER A 323 -19.64 -5.16 -11.34
N GLU A 324 -19.24 -6.38 -11.00
CA GLU A 324 -17.88 -6.88 -11.08
C GLU A 324 -17.40 -6.97 -12.53
N ILE A 325 -16.09 -6.81 -12.74
CA ILE A 325 -15.45 -7.04 -14.03
C ILE A 325 -15.37 -8.54 -14.30
N GLU A 326 -16.01 -8.97 -15.38
CA GLU A 326 -16.06 -10.35 -15.87
C GLU A 326 -15.29 -10.50 -17.19
N ASP A 327 -14.98 -11.72 -17.61
CA ASP A 327 -14.25 -12.01 -18.86
C ASP A 327 -14.92 -11.41 -20.11
N THR A 328 -16.22 -11.17 -20.03
CA THR A 328 -17.04 -10.57 -21.09
C THR A 328 -17.01 -9.04 -21.09
N SER A 329 -16.52 -8.40 -20.04
CA SER A 329 -16.47 -6.95 -19.91
C SER A 329 -15.61 -6.32 -21.02
N ARG A 330 -16.15 -5.27 -21.65
CA ARG A 330 -15.47 -4.53 -22.73
C ARG A 330 -15.43 -3.04 -22.49
N ARG A 331 -16.31 -2.52 -21.64
CA ARG A 331 -16.37 -1.10 -21.25
C ARG A 331 -16.25 -0.98 -19.76
N VAL A 332 -15.28 -0.18 -19.30
CA VAL A 332 -14.97 -0.02 -17.88
C VAL A 332 -15.12 1.43 -17.47
N LEU A 333 -16.04 1.70 -16.53
CA LEU A 333 -16.13 2.98 -15.85
C LEU A 333 -15.21 2.93 -14.61
N ILE A 334 -14.21 3.78 -14.61
CA ILE A 334 -13.24 3.89 -13.51
C ILE A 334 -13.70 4.96 -12.54
N GLU A 335 -13.88 4.60 -11.27
CA GLU A 335 -14.18 5.50 -10.16
C GLU A 335 -12.90 5.92 -9.46
N SER A 336 -12.80 7.22 -9.14
CA SER A 336 -11.85 7.76 -8.17
C SER A 336 -12.55 8.84 -7.37
N ALA A 337 -12.78 8.61 -6.08
CA ALA A 337 -13.58 9.50 -5.26
C ALA A 337 -12.86 9.95 -4.00
N TYR A 338 -13.34 11.03 -3.42
CA TYR A 338 -13.00 11.47 -2.07
C TYR A 338 -14.22 11.26 -1.16
N PHE A 339 -14.11 10.33 -0.24
CA PHE A 339 -15.15 10.02 0.74
C PHE A 339 -14.81 10.60 2.11
N ASN A 340 -15.82 10.97 2.87
CA ASN A 340 -15.64 11.47 4.23
C ASN A 340 -15.05 10.37 5.13
N PRO A 341 -13.87 10.60 5.74
CA PRO A 341 -13.17 9.59 6.53
C PRO A 341 -13.98 9.02 7.69
N VAL A 342 -14.75 9.88 8.38
CA VAL A 342 -15.59 9.46 9.53
C VAL A 342 -16.74 8.55 9.07
N SER A 343 -17.34 8.85 7.91
CA SER A 343 -18.39 8.02 7.31
C SER A 343 -17.86 6.63 6.97
N ILE A 344 -16.72 6.55 6.28
CA ILE A 344 -16.12 5.27 5.90
C ILE A 344 -15.72 4.45 7.13
N ARG A 345 -15.08 5.08 8.12
CA ARG A 345 -14.70 4.41 9.37
C ARG A 345 -15.90 3.79 10.10
N LYS A 346 -17.02 4.53 10.21
CA LYS A 346 -18.25 4.01 10.82
C LYS A 346 -18.82 2.84 10.04
N THR A 347 -18.89 2.95 8.72
CA THR A 347 -19.39 1.88 7.82
C THR A 347 -18.54 0.63 7.90
N SER A 348 -17.22 0.77 7.73
CA SER A 348 -16.24 -0.33 7.81
C SER A 348 -16.34 -1.07 9.15
N LYS A 349 -16.36 -0.33 10.25
CA LYS A 349 -16.48 -0.91 11.60
C LYS A 349 -17.83 -1.62 11.83
N THR A 350 -18.95 -1.02 11.36
CA THR A 350 -20.29 -1.60 11.53
C THR A 350 -20.45 -2.89 10.72
N LEU A 351 -19.91 -2.94 9.50
CA LEU A 351 -19.96 -4.11 8.64
C LEU A 351 -18.87 -5.14 8.95
N GLY A 352 -17.89 -4.82 9.80
CA GLY A 352 -16.74 -5.68 10.09
C GLY A 352 -15.86 -5.91 8.86
N LEU A 353 -15.73 -4.90 7.98
CA LEU A 353 -14.97 -4.95 6.73
C LEU A 353 -13.76 -4.01 6.80
N ALA A 354 -12.57 -4.59 6.92
CA ALA A 354 -11.31 -3.87 6.79
C ALA A 354 -10.69 -4.22 5.43
N THR A 355 -10.67 -3.26 4.51
CA THR A 355 -10.07 -3.39 3.17
C THR A 355 -8.97 -2.36 2.98
N ASP A 356 -8.07 -2.57 2.00
CA ASP A 356 -7.06 -1.58 1.64
C ASP A 356 -7.64 -0.22 1.26
N ALA A 357 -8.83 -0.22 0.65
CA ALA A 357 -9.57 1.00 0.33
C ALA A 357 -10.09 1.69 1.60
N SER A 358 -10.84 0.96 2.45
CA SER A 358 -11.39 1.54 3.69
C SER A 358 -10.30 2.02 4.64
N HIS A 359 -9.17 1.32 4.71
CA HIS A 359 -8.00 1.70 5.52
C HIS A 359 -7.42 3.06 5.13
N ARG A 360 -7.41 3.39 3.82
CA ARG A 360 -6.95 4.69 3.32
C ARG A 360 -8.02 5.76 3.48
N PHE A 361 -9.25 5.48 3.06
CA PHE A 361 -10.34 6.44 3.16
C PHE A 361 -10.65 6.88 4.60
N GLU A 362 -10.62 5.96 5.57
CA GLU A 362 -10.90 6.30 6.98
C GLU A 362 -9.84 7.19 7.63
N ARG A 363 -8.65 7.28 7.03
CA ARG A 363 -7.56 8.17 7.45
C ARG A 363 -7.53 9.48 6.66
N GLY A 364 -8.18 9.49 5.51
CA GLY A 364 -8.21 10.60 4.55
C GLY A 364 -7.25 10.40 3.40
N VAL A 365 -7.77 10.53 2.19
CA VAL A 365 -7.00 10.52 0.94
C VAL A 365 -6.85 11.95 0.41
N ASP A 366 -5.99 12.13 -0.61
CA ASP A 366 -5.80 13.43 -1.26
C ASP A 366 -7.04 13.80 -2.12
N PRO A 367 -7.84 14.82 -1.75
CA PRO A 367 -9.00 15.22 -2.55
C PRO A 367 -8.62 15.71 -3.95
N GLU A 368 -7.43 16.28 -4.14
CA GLU A 368 -6.92 16.70 -5.44
C GLU A 368 -6.20 15.57 -6.20
N GLY A 369 -5.92 14.47 -5.52
CA GLY A 369 -5.33 13.25 -6.08
C GLY A 369 -6.29 12.45 -6.95
N THR A 370 -7.61 12.62 -6.77
CA THR A 370 -8.64 11.82 -7.47
C THR A 370 -8.51 11.87 -8.99
N VAL A 371 -8.32 13.05 -9.57
CA VAL A 371 -8.15 13.23 -11.02
C VAL A 371 -6.85 12.62 -11.53
N ARG A 372 -5.76 12.77 -10.77
CA ARG A 372 -4.46 12.16 -11.13
C ARG A 372 -4.54 10.65 -11.17
N ALA A 373 -5.15 10.05 -10.16
CA ALA A 373 -5.27 8.61 -10.04
C ALA A 373 -6.18 8.00 -11.13
N VAL A 374 -7.35 8.60 -11.41
CA VAL A 374 -8.23 8.09 -12.47
C VAL A 374 -7.59 8.22 -13.85
N ASN A 375 -6.83 9.30 -14.11
CA ASN A 375 -6.08 9.47 -15.34
C ASN A 375 -4.98 8.42 -15.49
N ARG A 376 -4.25 8.14 -14.39
CA ARG A 376 -3.20 7.11 -14.35
C ARG A 376 -3.77 5.73 -14.67
N ALA A 377 -4.88 5.37 -14.04
CA ALA A 377 -5.55 4.10 -14.29
C ALA A 377 -6.05 3.99 -15.74
N ALA A 378 -6.72 5.04 -16.24
CA ALA A 378 -7.20 5.05 -17.61
C ALA A 378 -6.06 4.91 -18.64
N LYS A 379 -4.93 5.60 -18.42
CA LYS A 379 -3.74 5.48 -19.26
C LYS A 379 -3.19 4.05 -19.27
N LEU A 380 -3.05 3.43 -18.11
CA LEU A 380 -2.60 2.04 -17.99
C LEU A 380 -3.59 1.05 -18.62
N MET A 381 -4.90 1.29 -18.52
CA MET A 381 -5.91 0.44 -19.16
C MET A 381 -5.85 0.53 -20.69
N VAL A 382 -5.54 1.71 -21.25
CA VAL A 382 -5.28 1.85 -22.68
C VAL A 382 -4.00 1.11 -23.09
N GLU A 383 -2.92 1.28 -22.35
CA GLU A 383 -1.61 0.69 -22.69
C GLU A 383 -1.58 -0.83 -22.51
N LEU A 384 -2.17 -1.34 -21.44
CA LEU A 384 -2.07 -2.76 -21.05
C LEU A 384 -3.33 -3.58 -21.38
N GLY A 385 -4.48 -2.92 -21.49
CA GLY A 385 -5.77 -3.55 -21.81
C GLY A 385 -6.19 -3.35 -23.27
N GLU A 386 -5.34 -2.76 -24.13
CA GLU A 386 -5.66 -2.44 -25.54
C GLU A 386 -6.93 -1.58 -25.70
N GLY A 387 -7.32 -0.90 -24.60
CA GLY A 387 -8.54 -0.12 -24.52
C GLY A 387 -8.48 1.18 -25.32
N THR A 388 -9.64 1.75 -25.56
CA THR A 388 -9.81 3.06 -26.19
C THR A 388 -10.38 4.02 -25.17
N LEU A 389 -9.64 5.10 -24.85
CA LEU A 389 -10.12 6.12 -23.93
C LEU A 389 -11.26 6.93 -24.55
N ILE A 390 -12.38 7.03 -23.85
CA ILE A 390 -13.42 8.01 -24.17
C ILE A 390 -12.97 9.35 -23.63
N GLU A 391 -12.85 10.35 -24.53
CA GLU A 391 -12.36 11.69 -24.20
C GLU A 391 -13.27 12.39 -23.17
N GLY A 392 -12.65 13.08 -22.23
CA GLY A 392 -13.28 13.83 -21.16
C GLY A 392 -13.24 13.11 -19.82
N ILE A 393 -13.55 13.84 -18.78
CA ILE A 393 -13.64 13.37 -17.39
C ILE A 393 -14.95 13.86 -16.78
N ILE A 394 -15.57 13.03 -15.96
CA ILE A 394 -16.60 13.51 -15.04
C ILE A 394 -15.91 13.85 -13.73
N ASP A 395 -16.11 15.06 -13.24
CA ASP A 395 -15.56 15.56 -11.99
C ASP A 395 -16.65 16.35 -11.25
N GLU A 396 -17.38 15.63 -10.39
CA GLU A 396 -18.42 16.23 -9.56
C GLU A 396 -17.82 16.61 -8.21
N TYR A 397 -17.73 17.93 -7.95
CA TYR A 397 -17.14 18.50 -6.73
C TYR A 397 -18.05 19.57 -6.14
N PRO A 398 -19.23 19.18 -5.60
CA PRO A 398 -20.23 20.14 -5.12
C PRO A 398 -19.76 20.99 -3.93
N GLN A 399 -18.82 20.50 -3.15
CA GLN A 399 -18.27 21.17 -1.96
C GLN A 399 -16.73 21.20 -2.01
N PRO A 400 -16.11 22.08 -2.83
CA PRO A 400 -14.66 22.19 -2.89
C PRO A 400 -14.05 22.53 -1.53
N GLN A 401 -12.98 21.85 -1.18
CA GLN A 401 -12.26 22.14 0.06
C GLN A 401 -11.59 23.51 -0.01
N THR A 402 -11.66 24.26 1.08
CA THR A 402 -10.97 25.55 1.19
C THR A 402 -9.48 25.33 1.46
N ILE A 403 -8.66 26.16 0.83
CA ILE A 403 -7.21 26.16 1.06
C ILE A 403 -6.94 26.55 2.51
N ASN A 404 -6.39 25.63 3.30
CA ASN A 404 -5.96 25.91 4.65
C ASN A 404 -4.62 26.68 4.63
N ARG A 405 -4.53 27.76 5.42
CA ARG A 405 -3.29 28.53 5.62
C ARG A 405 -2.92 28.51 7.08
N VAL A 406 -1.77 27.97 7.39
CA VAL A 406 -1.27 27.87 8.76
C VAL A 406 -0.17 28.90 8.99
N SER A 407 -0.26 29.67 10.05
CA SER A 407 0.73 30.68 10.42
C SER A 407 1.71 30.12 11.44
N LEU A 408 2.99 30.01 11.07
CA LEU A 408 4.08 29.49 11.91
C LEU A 408 4.98 30.62 12.39
N SER A 409 5.15 30.78 13.72
CA SER A 409 6.12 31.69 14.33
C SER A 409 7.47 30.98 14.50
N VAL A 410 8.53 31.61 14.05
CA VAL A 410 9.92 31.08 14.17
C VAL A 410 10.32 31.04 15.63
N GLU A 411 10.10 32.13 16.41
CA GLU A 411 10.43 32.19 17.83
C GLU A 411 9.68 31.12 18.65
N ARG A 412 8.36 30.95 18.37
CA ARG A 412 7.59 29.91 19.06
C ARG A 412 8.10 28.51 18.72
N THR A 413 8.54 28.28 17.49
CA THR A 413 9.17 27.02 17.06
C THR A 413 10.46 26.77 17.82
N HIS A 414 11.33 27.76 17.95
CA HIS A 414 12.56 27.65 18.73
C HIS A 414 12.27 27.30 20.20
N ARG A 415 11.32 28.03 20.80
CA ARG A 415 10.97 27.83 22.21
C ARG A 415 10.37 26.45 22.49
N LEU A 416 9.59 25.92 21.54
CA LEU A 416 8.98 24.60 21.70
C LEU A 416 9.97 23.47 21.47
N LEU A 417 10.78 23.57 20.42
CA LEU A 417 11.66 22.49 19.99
C LEU A 417 13.05 22.51 20.64
N GLY A 418 13.49 23.68 21.14
CA GLY A 418 14.85 23.84 21.72
C GLY A 418 15.97 23.84 20.67
N ILE A 419 15.65 23.85 19.38
CA ILE A 419 16.56 24.07 18.26
C ILE A 419 16.26 25.43 17.61
N HIS A 420 17.21 26.00 16.88
CA HIS A 420 17.12 27.38 16.40
C HIS A 420 17.30 27.51 14.87
N PRO A 421 16.55 26.75 14.02
CA PRO A 421 16.60 26.95 12.58
C PRO A 421 16.02 28.32 12.23
N ASP A 422 16.70 29.09 11.38
CA ASP A 422 16.16 30.37 10.90
C ASP A 422 14.95 30.17 9.96
N GLY A 423 14.25 31.27 9.62
CA GLY A 423 13.05 31.18 8.79
C GLY A 423 13.29 30.60 7.39
N ASN A 424 14.49 30.77 6.81
CA ASN A 424 14.84 30.18 5.51
C ASN A 424 15.12 28.68 5.63
N GLN A 425 15.74 28.24 6.73
CA GLN A 425 15.95 26.82 7.03
C GLN A 425 14.61 26.12 7.25
N ILE A 426 13.70 26.71 8.04
CA ILE A 426 12.34 26.19 8.24
C ILE A 426 11.60 26.10 6.91
N LYS A 427 11.68 27.16 6.09
CA LYS A 427 11.11 27.17 4.74
C LYS A 427 11.65 26.02 3.89
N GLY A 428 12.98 25.84 3.86
CA GLY A 428 13.62 24.76 3.09
C GLY A 428 13.17 23.37 3.52
N LEU A 429 13.07 23.12 4.83
CA LEU A 429 12.56 21.85 5.38
C LEU A 429 11.11 21.60 4.93
N LEU A 430 10.23 22.56 5.07
CA LEU A 430 8.83 22.41 4.69
C LEU A 430 8.65 22.26 3.17
N GLU A 431 9.40 23.01 2.37
CA GLU A 431 9.34 22.92 0.89
C GLU A 431 9.92 21.60 0.37
N SER A 432 10.81 20.92 1.11
CA SER A 432 11.34 19.60 0.73
C SER A 432 10.29 18.49 0.72
N ILE A 433 9.19 18.68 1.47
CA ILE A 433 8.02 17.80 1.51
C ILE A 433 6.77 18.42 0.86
N GLU A 434 7.01 19.33 -0.09
CA GLU A 434 6.00 19.97 -0.95
C GLU A 434 5.03 20.94 -0.25
N PHE A 435 5.33 21.42 0.96
CA PHE A 435 4.60 22.53 1.53
C PHE A 435 4.97 23.81 0.80
N LYS A 436 4.01 24.72 0.66
CA LYS A 436 4.25 26.01 0.03
C LYS A 436 4.33 27.11 1.08
N VAL A 437 5.48 27.76 1.21
CA VAL A 437 5.60 28.97 2.02
C VAL A 437 5.22 30.19 1.16
N GLU A 438 3.99 30.69 1.33
CA GLU A 438 3.49 31.82 0.53
C GLU A 438 4.15 33.13 0.90
N LYS A 439 4.39 33.36 2.20
CA LYS A 439 4.95 34.62 2.72
C LYS A 439 5.81 34.39 3.95
N MET A 440 6.84 35.22 4.08
CA MET A 440 7.62 35.41 5.29
C MET A 440 7.45 36.85 5.77
N ILE A 441 6.88 37.06 6.94
CA ILE A 441 6.46 38.37 7.46
C ILE A 441 7.29 38.68 8.69
N PRO A 442 8.13 39.72 8.71
CA PRO A 442 8.78 40.19 9.93
C PRO A 442 7.73 40.69 10.94
N GLU A 443 7.87 40.30 12.20
CA GLU A 443 6.97 40.73 13.28
C GLU A 443 7.79 41.13 14.50
N GLY A 444 8.29 42.38 14.53
CA GLY A 444 9.24 42.83 15.54
C GLY A 444 10.55 42.05 15.49
N GLU A 445 10.89 41.34 16.56
CA GLU A 445 12.06 40.44 16.63
C GLU A 445 11.75 39.03 16.13
N ASP A 446 10.48 38.67 15.89
CA ASP A 446 10.02 37.38 15.36
C ASP A 446 9.84 37.44 13.83
N GLN A 447 9.69 36.29 13.23
CA GLN A 447 9.32 36.10 11.84
C GLN A 447 8.19 35.08 11.74
N ARG A 448 7.15 35.38 10.94
CA ARG A 448 6.05 34.46 10.66
C ARG A 448 6.10 33.96 9.23
N LEU A 449 5.91 32.64 9.09
CA LEU A 449 5.72 31.97 7.81
C LEU A 449 4.24 31.66 7.61
N ILE A 450 3.68 32.08 6.48
CA ILE A 450 2.33 31.65 6.06
C ILE A 450 2.52 30.43 5.16
N VAL A 451 2.12 29.28 5.65
CA VAL A 451 2.34 27.98 5.02
C VAL A 451 1.03 27.41 4.51
N VAL A 452 1.03 26.92 3.28
CA VAL A 452 -0.07 26.16 2.68
C VAL A 452 0.35 24.70 2.63
N PRO A 453 -0.29 23.81 3.40
CA PRO A 453 -0.08 22.38 3.28
C PRO A 453 -0.53 21.86 1.91
N PRO A 454 0.15 20.87 1.32
CA PRO A 454 -0.35 20.20 0.13
C PRO A 454 -1.62 19.40 0.46
N SER A 455 -2.47 19.17 -0.53
CA SER A 455 -3.80 18.54 -0.35
C SER A 455 -3.75 17.11 0.22
N PHE A 456 -2.63 16.40 0.02
CA PHE A 456 -2.43 15.07 0.57
C PHE A 456 -2.07 15.06 2.08
N ARG A 457 -1.69 16.21 2.68
CA ARG A 457 -1.44 16.38 4.11
C ARG A 457 -2.71 16.83 4.81
N VAL A 458 -3.62 15.89 4.99
CA VAL A 458 -4.94 16.09 5.61
C VAL A 458 -4.87 16.27 7.13
N ASP A 459 -3.73 16.00 7.72
CA ASP A 459 -3.42 16.07 9.15
C ASP A 459 -3.03 17.49 9.61
N ILE A 460 -2.58 18.36 8.70
CA ILE A 460 -2.03 19.68 9.05
C ILE A 460 -3.13 20.71 9.19
N SER A 461 -3.38 21.16 10.41
CA SER A 461 -4.41 22.16 10.72
C SER A 461 -3.92 23.30 11.64
N ARG A 462 -2.84 23.08 12.39
CA ARG A 462 -2.35 23.97 13.45
C ARG A 462 -0.86 24.26 13.28
N PRO A 463 -0.35 25.36 13.90
CA PRO A 463 1.10 25.63 13.91
C PRO A 463 1.95 24.49 14.50
N GLU A 464 1.42 23.78 15.50
CA GLU A 464 2.11 22.66 16.14
C GLU A 464 2.37 21.52 15.18
N ASP A 465 1.44 21.26 14.24
CA ASP A 465 1.59 20.22 13.22
C ASP A 465 2.76 20.57 12.28
N LEU A 466 2.95 21.88 11.96
CA LEU A 466 4.13 22.34 11.20
C LEU A 466 5.44 22.27 12.02
N MET A 467 5.36 22.52 13.33
CA MET A 467 6.53 22.38 14.22
C MET A 467 6.99 20.94 14.31
N GLU A 468 6.07 19.97 14.31
CA GLU A 468 6.39 18.55 14.21
C GLU A 468 7.16 18.23 12.93
N GLU A 469 6.70 18.74 11.78
CA GLU A 469 7.40 18.58 10.50
C GLU A 469 8.81 19.14 10.54
N VAL A 470 8.98 20.33 11.13
CA VAL A 470 10.31 20.95 11.30
C VAL A 470 11.18 20.07 12.22
N ALA A 471 10.65 19.56 13.33
CA ALA A 471 11.40 18.74 14.29
C ALA A 471 11.90 17.43 13.66
N ARG A 472 11.02 16.69 12.97
CA ARG A 472 11.35 15.40 12.37
C ARG A 472 12.37 15.53 11.22
N LEU A 473 12.20 16.56 10.36
CA LEU A 473 13.11 16.80 9.22
C LEU A 473 14.45 17.41 9.66
N ALA A 474 14.45 18.24 10.71
CA ALA A 474 15.69 18.71 11.33
C ALA A 474 16.45 17.59 12.08
N GLY A 475 15.75 16.50 12.39
CA GLY A 475 16.27 15.33 13.10
C GLY A 475 16.09 15.41 14.61
N TYR A 476 15.34 14.47 15.18
CA TYR A 476 15.07 14.41 16.62
C TYR A 476 16.37 14.32 17.48
N ASN A 477 17.42 13.70 16.96
CA ASN A 477 18.70 13.59 17.64
C ASN A 477 19.42 14.95 17.83
N ASN A 478 19.02 15.98 17.08
CA ASN A 478 19.55 17.34 17.20
C ASN A 478 18.85 18.15 18.28
N ILE A 479 17.75 17.63 18.85
CA ILE A 479 17.04 18.30 19.95
C ILE A 479 17.80 18.07 21.26
N PRO A 480 18.26 19.15 21.94
CA PRO A 480 19.05 19.00 23.14
C PRO A 480 18.23 18.46 24.32
N THR A 481 18.81 17.56 25.08
CA THR A 481 18.25 17.14 26.38
C THR A 481 18.43 18.24 27.41
N THR A 482 17.32 18.75 27.96
CA THR A 482 17.34 19.80 28.99
C THR A 482 16.67 19.31 30.27
N PHE A 483 17.14 19.85 31.41
CA PHE A 483 16.45 19.63 32.67
C PHE A 483 15.44 20.75 32.92
N PRO A 484 14.21 20.43 33.39
CA PRO A 484 13.27 21.45 33.78
C PRO A 484 13.83 22.27 34.96
N ALA A 485 13.59 23.57 34.94
CA ALA A 485 13.92 24.42 36.10
C ALA A 485 13.06 23.95 37.29
N MET A 486 13.72 23.37 38.28
CA MET A 486 13.05 22.96 39.51
C MET A 486 13.18 24.07 40.56
N PRO A 487 12.08 24.45 41.22
CA PRO A 487 12.18 25.40 42.35
C PRO A 487 13.07 24.81 43.43
N ALA A 488 13.97 25.64 43.97
CA ALA A 488 14.92 25.24 45.02
C ALA A 488 14.24 24.81 46.34
N GLU A 489 12.96 25.13 46.53
CA GLU A 489 12.20 24.75 47.70
C GLU A 489 11.53 23.39 47.51
N ALA A 490 12.11 22.35 48.11
CA ALA A 490 11.42 21.08 48.28
C ALA A 490 10.21 21.25 49.22
N ARG A 491 9.00 21.26 48.69
CA ARG A 491 7.82 21.19 49.55
C ARG A 491 7.78 19.83 50.21
N PRO A 492 7.66 19.75 51.55
CA PRO A 492 7.53 18.48 52.22
C PRO A 492 6.32 17.70 51.65
N PRO A 493 6.43 16.37 51.51
CA PRO A 493 5.28 15.58 51.01
C PRO A 493 4.06 15.83 51.89
N ALA A 494 2.87 15.82 51.26
CA ALA A 494 1.63 16.01 51.96
C ALA A 494 1.50 14.98 53.11
N ARG A 495 1.10 15.44 54.28
CA ARG A 495 1.03 14.62 55.53
C ARG A 495 0.33 13.28 55.31
N TYR A 496 -0.67 13.23 54.45
CA TYR A 496 -1.36 11.98 54.15
C TYR A 496 -0.52 10.98 53.35
N LEU A 497 0.37 11.45 52.48
CA LEU A 497 1.30 10.59 51.74
C LEU A 497 2.35 9.97 52.66
N ASP A 498 2.87 10.74 53.60
CA ASP A 498 3.81 10.25 54.61
C ASP A 498 3.11 9.21 55.51
N LEU A 499 1.89 9.50 55.97
CA LEU A 499 1.11 8.55 56.77
C LEU A 499 0.80 7.27 55.99
N ARG A 500 0.39 7.40 54.72
CA ARG A 500 0.16 6.24 53.83
C ARG A 500 1.40 5.36 53.68
N ASN A 501 2.55 5.97 53.45
CA ASN A 501 3.82 5.25 53.29
C ASN A 501 4.22 4.55 54.58
N ARG A 502 4.04 5.19 55.73
CA ARG A 502 4.27 4.57 57.04
C ARG A 502 3.36 3.37 57.29
N LEU A 503 2.06 3.52 56.99
CA LEU A 503 1.11 2.40 57.08
C LEU A 503 1.49 1.22 56.17
N LYS A 504 1.86 1.49 54.94
CA LYS A 504 2.36 0.45 54.03
C LYS A 504 3.58 -0.28 54.60
N GLY A 505 4.55 0.49 55.16
CA GLY A 505 5.74 -0.09 55.79
C GLY A 505 5.38 -0.94 57.02
N LEU A 506 4.45 -0.52 57.84
CA LEU A 506 3.97 -1.28 59.02
C LEU A 506 3.26 -2.59 58.57
N MET A 507 2.40 -2.51 57.56
CA MET A 507 1.66 -3.68 57.07
C MET A 507 2.61 -4.70 56.42
N THR A 508 3.56 -4.27 55.60
CA THR A 508 4.58 -5.17 55.02
C THR A 508 5.48 -5.78 56.08
N GLY A 509 5.86 -4.98 57.11
CA GLY A 509 6.63 -5.50 58.26
C GLY A 509 5.85 -6.54 59.11
N ALA A 510 4.53 -6.47 59.09
CA ALA A 510 3.63 -7.46 59.71
C ALA A 510 3.31 -8.68 58.83
N GLY A 511 3.96 -8.82 57.65
CA GLY A 511 3.81 -9.97 56.77
C GLY A 511 2.73 -9.84 55.68
N PHE A 512 2.11 -8.64 55.49
CA PHE A 512 1.17 -8.41 54.39
C PHE A 512 1.92 -8.05 53.10
N THR A 513 1.35 -8.43 51.97
CA THR A 513 1.85 -8.05 50.63
C THR A 513 0.97 -6.95 50.04
N GLU A 514 1.58 -5.84 49.55
CA GLU A 514 0.84 -4.82 48.82
C GLU A 514 0.44 -5.37 47.45
N ALA A 515 -0.85 -5.30 47.10
CA ALA A 515 -1.36 -5.66 45.80
C ALA A 515 -1.93 -4.42 45.10
N ILE A 516 -1.58 -4.26 43.82
CA ILE A 516 -2.16 -3.25 42.94
C ILE A 516 -3.13 -3.97 42.00
N THR A 517 -4.40 -3.64 42.12
CA THR A 517 -5.47 -4.22 41.29
C THR A 517 -5.89 -3.23 40.20
N TYR A 518 -6.56 -3.74 39.16
CA TYR A 518 -7.16 -2.88 38.15
C TYR A 518 -8.25 -2.00 38.75
N SER A 519 -8.29 -0.73 38.31
CA SER A 519 -9.31 0.23 38.73
C SER A 519 -10.64 0.03 37.99
N PHE A 520 -10.61 -0.57 36.82
CA PHE A 520 -11.78 -0.90 36.02
C PHE A 520 -11.98 -2.42 36.02
N VAL A 521 -13.08 -2.85 36.60
CA VAL A 521 -13.47 -4.27 36.66
C VAL A 521 -14.93 -4.40 36.22
N ALA A 522 -15.34 -5.57 35.75
CA ALA A 522 -16.73 -5.82 35.45
C ALA A 522 -17.56 -5.82 36.73
N GLU A 523 -18.84 -5.41 36.67
CA GLU A 523 -19.75 -5.35 37.82
C GLU A 523 -19.92 -6.70 38.55
N ALA A 524 -19.71 -7.80 37.81
CA ALA A 524 -19.83 -9.16 38.32
C ALA A 524 -18.48 -9.77 38.79
N SER A 525 -17.42 -8.99 38.95
CA SER A 525 -16.08 -9.45 39.34
C SER A 525 -15.86 -9.41 40.82
#